data_5a9aa279269c201f91ff2bc77210888b
#
_entry.id   5a9aa279269c201f91ff2bc77210888b
#
_cell.length_a   1.000
_cell.length_b   1.000
_cell.length_c   1.000
_cell.angle_alpha   90.00
_cell.angle_beta   90.00
_cell.angle_gamma   90.00
#
_symmetry.space_group_name_H-M   'P 1'
#
loop_
_entity.id
_entity.type
_entity.pdbx_description
1 polymer ?
#
loop_
_entity_poly.entity_id
_entity_poly.type
_entity_poly.pdbx_seq_one_letter_code
_entity_poly.pdbx_strand_id
1 'polypeptide(L)'
;MKIIKKLYNFCFTGIYKIDLIRTAIVLLRFFYFYYILKNIKHYSESQENNEDHIEIHRNDKKYNVISHNMHFVENLRNLKSTYRKFNGSKTASLIYPFKAIDFINYNENKILSVGPRNEGELFLIRSLGFNWKNIKSLDLISYSSLTDLGDIHNTSYSDNSFDQIVCGWVLTYSNKFEKILTELLRIVKDKGLISIGFTYIPKDIDKKRIYDKNTIPLDSTEQILEKFKNNIEHVYFNFDAKKNDPLKKRHSIIILRVKK
;
A
#
# COMPACT_ATOMS: atom_id res chain seq x y z
N MET A 1 -18.19 33.64 -16.06
CA MET A 1 -18.50 32.24 -15.67
C MET A 1 -18.01 31.17 -16.66
N LYS A 2 -18.28 31.28 -17.98
CA LYS A 2 -17.82 30.28 -18.98
C LYS A 2 -16.27 30.15 -19.09
N ILE A 3 -15.51 31.23 -18.93
CA ILE A 3 -14.05 31.25 -19.02
C ILE A 3 -13.45 30.57 -17.77
N ILE A 4 -13.97 30.84 -16.58
CA ILE A 4 -13.52 30.22 -15.32
C ILE A 4 -13.79 28.70 -15.36
N LYS A 5 -14.91 28.28 -15.92
CA LYS A 5 -15.26 26.86 -16.08
C LYS A 5 -14.36 26.16 -17.13
N LYS A 6 -13.95 26.88 -18.19
CA LYS A 6 -12.95 26.41 -19.15
C LYS A 6 -11.55 26.32 -18.56
N LEU A 7 -11.12 27.31 -17.76
CA LEU A 7 -9.86 27.27 -17.03
C LEU A 7 -9.86 26.14 -15.98
N TYR A 8 -10.93 26.00 -15.23
CA TYR A 8 -11.11 24.92 -14.26
C TYR A 8 -11.01 23.55 -14.93
N ASN A 9 -11.75 23.34 -16.03
CA ASN A 9 -11.65 22.09 -16.80
C ASN A 9 -10.28 21.91 -17.46
N PHE A 10 -9.63 22.96 -17.94
CA PHE A 10 -8.27 22.93 -18.47
C PHE A 10 -7.27 22.58 -17.34
N CYS A 11 -7.39 23.21 -16.17
CA CYS A 11 -6.53 22.91 -15.03
C CYS A 11 -6.75 21.50 -14.49
N PHE A 12 -7.98 21.02 -14.39
CA PHE A 12 -8.27 19.71 -13.77
C PHE A 12 -8.25 18.53 -14.75
N THR A 13 -8.55 18.73 -16.04
CA THR A 13 -8.54 17.66 -17.03
C THR A 13 -7.39 17.77 -18.03
N GLY A 14 -6.92 18.99 -18.29
CA GLY A 14 -5.86 19.28 -19.25
C GLY A 14 -4.46 19.16 -18.64
N ILE A 15 -4.27 19.62 -17.39
CA ILE A 15 -2.95 19.59 -16.70
C ILE A 15 -2.43 18.15 -16.56
N TYR A 16 -3.33 17.20 -16.29
CA TYR A 16 -2.95 15.79 -16.25
C TYR A 16 -2.65 15.16 -17.63
N LYS A 17 -3.00 15.81 -18.72
CA LYS A 17 -2.69 15.36 -20.09
C LYS A 17 -1.39 15.95 -20.66
N ILE A 18 -0.85 17.00 -20.05
CA ILE A 18 0.39 17.63 -20.53
C ILE A 18 1.58 16.94 -19.87
N ASP A 19 2.25 16.07 -20.60
CA ASP A 19 3.42 15.31 -20.14
C ASP A 19 4.52 16.18 -19.52
N LEU A 20 4.66 17.42 -19.97
CA LEU A 20 5.63 18.37 -19.46
C LEU A 20 5.36 18.75 -17.99
N ILE A 21 4.12 19.04 -17.64
CA ILE A 21 3.75 19.43 -16.27
C ILE A 21 3.87 18.24 -15.32
N ARG A 22 3.49 17.06 -15.76
CA ARG A 22 3.70 15.82 -14.98
C ARG A 22 5.18 15.55 -14.77
N THR A 23 5.99 15.74 -15.80
CA THR A 23 7.44 15.62 -15.72
C THR A 23 8.01 16.62 -14.72
N ALA A 24 7.56 17.88 -14.73
CA ALA A 24 7.99 18.89 -13.77
C ALA A 24 7.59 18.54 -12.34
N ILE A 25 6.37 18.05 -12.11
CA ILE A 25 5.92 17.58 -10.78
C ILE A 25 6.76 16.40 -10.29
N VAL A 26 7.05 15.43 -11.16
CA VAL A 26 7.89 14.28 -10.83
C VAL A 26 9.32 14.72 -10.51
N LEU A 27 9.87 15.67 -11.26
CA LEU A 27 11.21 16.23 -11.02
C LEU A 27 11.26 17.04 -9.71
N LEU A 28 10.26 17.89 -9.44
CA LEU A 28 10.16 18.63 -8.19
C LEU A 28 10.06 17.68 -7.00
N ARG A 29 9.29 16.62 -7.12
CA ARG A 29 9.21 15.57 -6.08
C ARG A 29 10.55 14.86 -5.93
N PHE A 30 11.27 14.57 -7.01
CA PHE A 30 12.58 13.96 -6.94
C PHE A 30 13.59 14.83 -6.18
N PHE A 31 13.66 16.13 -6.49
CA PHE A 31 14.55 17.04 -5.76
C PHE A 31 14.13 17.17 -4.30
N TYR A 32 12.85 17.24 -4.03
CA TYR A 32 12.31 17.26 -2.68
C TYR A 32 12.69 15.97 -1.92
N PHE A 33 12.51 14.80 -2.51
CA PHE A 33 12.92 13.50 -1.97
C PHE A 33 14.43 13.43 -1.74
N TYR A 34 15.23 13.85 -2.72
CA TYR A 34 16.67 13.84 -2.60
C TYR A 34 17.17 14.73 -1.46
N TYR A 35 16.52 15.87 -1.26
CA TYR A 35 16.86 16.80 -0.17
C TYR A 35 16.45 16.26 1.20
N ILE A 36 15.33 15.56 1.27
CA ILE A 36 14.73 15.02 2.50
C ILE A 36 15.27 13.62 2.83
N LEU A 37 15.83 12.88 1.88
CA LEU A 37 16.50 11.60 2.13
C LEU A 37 17.51 11.65 3.28
N LYS A 38 18.06 12.84 3.58
CA LYS A 38 18.91 13.07 4.75
C LYS A 38 18.17 13.05 6.09
N ASN A 39 16.83 13.20 6.08
CA ASN A 39 15.98 13.34 7.25
C ASN A 39 14.92 12.24 7.37
N ILE A 40 15.11 11.10 6.69
CA ILE A 40 14.19 9.98 6.79
C ILE A 40 14.21 9.42 8.20
N LYS A 41 13.03 9.32 8.79
CA LYS A 41 12.83 8.72 10.10
C LYS A 41 12.48 7.24 9.96
N HIS A 42 13.08 6.41 10.78
CA HIS A 42 12.76 5.01 10.93
C HIS A 42 11.99 4.78 12.23
N TYR A 43 11.01 3.93 12.20
CA TYR A 43 10.30 3.49 13.39
C TYR A 43 11.21 2.69 14.33
N SER A 44 12.18 2.00 13.77
CA SER A 44 12.92 0.96 14.49
C SER A 44 14.43 1.08 14.41
N GLU A 45 15.03 2.21 14.73
CA GLU A 45 16.46 2.17 15.07
C GLU A 45 16.73 1.27 16.29
N SER A 46 15.72 1.01 17.12
CA SER A 46 15.77 0.13 18.30
C SER A 46 15.28 -1.30 18.06
N GLN A 47 14.78 -1.64 16.88
CA GLN A 47 14.18 -2.96 16.59
C GLN A 47 14.91 -3.70 15.46
N GLU A 48 16.23 -3.54 15.34
CA GLU A 48 17.07 -4.31 14.40
C GLU A 48 16.93 -5.85 14.56
N ASN A 49 16.30 -6.30 15.64
CA ASN A 49 16.04 -7.70 15.96
C ASN A 49 14.55 -8.09 15.85
N ASN A 50 13.73 -7.34 15.10
CA ASN A 50 12.33 -7.69 15.01
C ASN A 50 12.15 -8.92 14.09
N GLU A 51 11.98 -10.08 14.69
CA GLU A 51 11.74 -11.37 14.03
C GLU A 51 10.47 -11.41 13.16
N ASP A 52 9.63 -10.36 13.26
CA ASP A 52 8.37 -10.28 12.52
C ASP A 52 8.57 -9.92 11.04
N HIS A 53 9.75 -9.43 10.66
CA HIS A 53 10.09 -9.06 9.28
C HIS A 53 10.98 -10.11 8.60
N ILE A 54 10.73 -10.32 7.29
CA ILE A 54 11.59 -11.19 6.48
C ILE A 54 12.91 -10.47 6.22
N GLU A 55 14.05 -11.10 6.57
CA GLU A 55 15.35 -10.68 6.09
C GLU A 55 15.41 -10.83 4.55
N ILE A 56 15.12 -9.76 3.85
CA ILE A 56 15.33 -9.67 2.41
C ILE A 56 16.74 -9.12 2.21
N HIS A 57 17.70 -9.98 1.87
CA HIS A 57 19.12 -9.70 1.68
C HIS A 57 19.98 -9.77 2.95
N ARG A 58 20.39 -10.97 3.30
CA ARG A 58 21.38 -11.26 4.35
C ARG A 58 22.74 -10.55 4.20
N ASN A 59 23.06 -10.03 3.02
CA ASN A 59 24.33 -9.34 2.76
C ASN A 59 24.25 -7.82 2.76
N ASP A 60 23.05 -7.25 2.73
CA ASP A 60 22.86 -5.81 2.86
C ASP A 60 22.35 -5.51 4.28
N LYS A 61 23.28 -5.29 5.22
CA LYS A 61 23.01 -4.78 6.58
C LYS A 61 22.28 -3.42 6.58
N LYS A 62 21.87 -2.96 5.42
CA LYS A 62 21.13 -1.75 5.15
C LYS A 62 20.06 -2.06 4.10
N TYR A 63 19.07 -2.89 4.43
CA TYR A 63 17.79 -2.75 3.77
C TYR A 63 17.21 -1.39 4.22
N ASN A 64 17.91 -0.41 3.73
CA ASN A 64 17.75 0.97 3.98
C ASN A 64 16.53 1.43 3.20
N VAL A 65 15.80 2.35 3.76
CA VAL A 65 15.02 3.36 3.05
C VAL A 65 15.64 3.76 1.73
N ILE A 66 16.98 3.84 1.66
CA ILE A 66 17.75 4.06 0.44
C ILE A 66 17.46 3.01 -0.64
N SER A 67 17.35 1.72 -0.36
CA SER A 67 17.01 0.73 -1.39
C SER A 67 15.55 0.85 -1.83
N HIS A 68 14.63 1.16 -0.91
CA HIS A 68 13.24 1.44 -1.23
C HIS A 68 13.10 2.71 -2.09
N ASN A 69 13.90 3.72 -1.80
CA ASN A 69 13.96 4.97 -2.54
C ASN A 69 14.90 4.90 -3.75
N MET A 70 15.91 4.04 -3.77
CA MET A 70 16.71 3.75 -4.96
C MET A 70 15.87 3.16 -6.08
N HIS A 71 14.89 2.30 -5.77
CA HIS A 71 13.89 1.90 -6.76
C HIS A 71 13.08 3.07 -7.30
N PHE A 72 12.85 4.10 -6.51
CA PHE A 72 12.24 5.34 -6.96
C PHE A 72 13.20 6.15 -7.84
N VAL A 73 14.46 6.26 -7.46
CA VAL A 73 15.52 6.95 -8.23
C VAL A 73 15.82 6.22 -9.53
N GLU A 74 15.91 4.89 -9.54
CA GLU A 74 16.04 4.10 -10.78
C GLU A 74 14.83 4.25 -11.69
N ASN A 75 13.66 4.37 -11.12
CA ASN A 75 12.43 4.63 -11.87
C ASN A 75 12.37 6.04 -12.45
N LEU A 76 13.06 7.02 -11.84
CA LEU A 76 13.20 8.38 -12.39
C LEU A 76 14.15 8.45 -13.56
N ARG A 77 15.21 7.64 -13.58
CA ARG A 77 16.10 7.51 -14.75
C ARG A 77 15.32 7.07 -16.00
N ASN A 78 14.18 6.41 -15.78
CA ASN A 78 13.26 6.04 -16.85
C ASN A 78 11.92 6.78 -16.66
N LEU A 79 11.91 8.09 -17.01
CA LEU A 79 10.74 8.98 -16.89
C LEU A 79 9.46 8.37 -17.46
N LYS A 80 9.58 7.63 -18.55
CA LYS A 80 8.46 6.95 -19.21
C LYS A 80 7.89 5.82 -18.35
N SER A 81 8.73 5.09 -17.62
CA SER A 81 8.30 4.04 -16.72
C SER A 81 7.75 4.58 -15.39
N THR A 82 8.30 5.70 -14.95
CA THR A 82 7.84 6.42 -13.74
C THR A 82 6.45 6.99 -13.96
N TYR A 83 6.18 7.55 -15.13
CA TYR A 83 4.86 8.03 -15.51
C TYR A 83 3.82 6.91 -15.52
N ARG A 84 4.14 5.76 -16.14
CA ARG A 84 3.28 4.58 -16.12
C ARG A 84 3.05 4.04 -14.71
N LYS A 85 4.06 4.10 -13.84
CA LYS A 85 3.96 3.62 -12.45
C LYS A 85 3.20 4.59 -11.54
N PHE A 86 3.19 5.87 -11.83
CA PHE A 86 2.38 6.85 -11.09
C PHE A 86 0.88 6.66 -11.37
N ASN A 87 0.51 6.37 -12.61
CA ASN A 87 -0.87 6.09 -13.02
C ASN A 87 -1.27 4.61 -12.89
N GLY A 88 -0.29 3.70 -12.81
CA GLY A 88 -0.48 2.26 -12.71
C GLY A 88 0.16 1.70 -11.44
N SER A 89 0.11 2.47 -10.32
CA SER A 89 0.59 1.94 -9.06
C SER A 89 -0.20 0.68 -8.74
N LYS A 90 0.48 -0.34 -8.24
CA LYS A 90 -0.18 -1.58 -7.82
C LYS A 90 -1.30 -1.30 -6.83
N THR A 91 -1.11 -0.30 -5.98
CA THR A 91 -2.09 0.15 -4.99
C THR A 91 -3.36 0.68 -5.64
N ALA A 92 -3.29 1.19 -6.88
CA ALA A 92 -4.49 1.60 -7.63
C ALA A 92 -5.50 0.44 -7.79
N SER A 93 -5.01 -0.78 -7.99
CA SER A 93 -5.88 -1.97 -8.10
C SER A 93 -6.59 -2.33 -6.78
N LEU A 94 -6.09 -1.85 -5.65
CA LEU A 94 -6.71 -2.01 -4.33
C LEU A 94 -7.71 -0.90 -3.99
N ILE A 95 -7.57 0.26 -4.63
CA ILE A 95 -8.30 1.49 -4.29
C ILE A 95 -9.44 1.73 -5.26
N TYR A 96 -9.21 1.62 -6.58
CA TYR A 96 -10.24 1.91 -7.59
C TYR A 96 -11.51 1.06 -7.46
N PRO A 97 -11.47 -0.23 -7.06
CA PRO A 97 -12.68 -1.01 -6.87
C PRO A 97 -13.64 -0.41 -5.82
N PHE A 98 -13.16 0.45 -4.91
CA PHE A 98 -14.04 1.14 -3.96
C PHE A 98 -15.09 2.02 -4.66
N LYS A 99 -14.81 2.50 -5.89
CA LYS A 99 -15.78 3.26 -6.67
C LYS A 99 -17.01 2.45 -7.10
N ALA A 100 -16.91 1.14 -7.11
CA ALA A 100 -18.02 0.24 -7.40
C ALA A 100 -18.85 -0.12 -6.15
N ILE A 101 -18.42 0.35 -4.95
CA ILE A 101 -19.08 0.05 -3.68
C ILE A 101 -19.86 1.28 -3.24
N ASP A 102 -21.18 1.21 -3.27
CA ASP A 102 -22.09 2.34 -3.13
C ASP A 102 -22.25 2.89 -1.70
N PHE A 103 -22.01 2.05 -0.67
CA PHE A 103 -22.15 2.48 0.73
C PHE A 103 -20.95 3.26 1.30
N ILE A 104 -19.89 3.48 0.51
CA ILE A 104 -18.71 4.23 0.98
C ILE A 104 -19.03 5.73 0.99
N ASN A 105 -19.07 6.32 2.19
CA ASN A 105 -19.14 7.77 2.35
C ASN A 105 -17.74 8.37 2.36
N TYR A 106 -17.23 8.77 1.20
CA TYR A 106 -15.88 9.30 1.01
C TYR A 106 -15.58 10.56 1.85
N ASN A 107 -16.60 11.34 2.22
CA ASN A 107 -16.42 12.55 3.01
C ASN A 107 -16.23 12.27 4.51
N GLU A 108 -16.81 11.21 5.02
CA GLU A 108 -16.88 10.91 6.46
C GLU A 108 -16.04 9.70 6.85
N ASN A 109 -15.95 8.71 5.96
CA ASN A 109 -15.23 7.48 6.23
C ASN A 109 -13.74 7.72 6.40
N LYS A 110 -13.14 7.08 7.42
CA LYS A 110 -11.71 7.07 7.68
C LYS A 110 -11.05 5.92 6.96
N ILE A 111 -9.98 6.21 6.23
CA ILE A 111 -9.21 5.22 5.50
C ILE A 111 -7.75 5.17 5.98
N LEU A 112 -7.23 3.96 6.16
CA LEU A 112 -5.82 3.70 6.44
C LEU A 112 -5.15 3.09 5.21
N SER A 113 -4.04 3.67 4.77
CA SER A 113 -3.11 3.07 3.80
C SER A 113 -1.90 2.52 4.54
N VAL A 114 -1.67 1.21 4.45
CA VAL A 114 -0.56 0.52 5.10
C VAL A 114 0.56 0.29 4.09
N GLY A 115 1.76 0.77 4.41
CA GLY A 115 2.95 0.66 3.59
C GLY A 115 2.92 1.53 2.32
N PRO A 116 2.44 2.79 2.37
CA PRO A 116 2.48 3.65 1.20
C PRO A 116 3.93 4.05 0.93
N ARG A 117 4.44 3.67 -0.22
CA ARG A 117 5.81 4.02 -0.61
C ARG A 117 6.07 5.52 -0.68
N ASN A 118 5.02 6.29 -0.96
CA ASN A 118 5.10 7.73 -1.13
C ASN A 118 3.71 8.36 -1.06
N GLU A 119 3.68 9.67 -1.01
CA GLU A 119 2.44 10.45 -0.97
C GLU A 119 1.54 10.25 -2.19
N GLY A 120 2.05 9.73 -3.31
CA GLY A 120 1.25 9.47 -4.51
C GLY A 120 0.09 8.51 -4.26
N GLU A 121 0.26 7.54 -3.38
CA GLU A 121 -0.81 6.62 -2.99
C GLU A 121 -1.89 7.31 -2.17
N LEU A 122 -1.50 8.26 -1.31
CA LEU A 122 -2.44 9.07 -0.54
C LEU A 122 -3.21 10.06 -1.44
N PHE A 123 -2.53 10.64 -2.44
CA PHE A 123 -3.19 11.46 -3.47
C PHE A 123 -4.18 10.65 -4.30
N LEU A 124 -3.89 9.37 -4.56
CA LEU A 124 -4.82 8.49 -5.23
C LEU A 124 -6.09 8.28 -4.39
N ILE A 125 -5.95 8.00 -3.09
CA ILE A 125 -7.08 7.89 -2.16
C ILE A 125 -7.87 9.21 -2.14
N ARG A 126 -7.18 10.34 -2.05
CA ARG A 126 -7.81 11.66 -2.09
C ARG A 126 -8.60 11.90 -3.38
N SER A 127 -8.11 11.41 -4.52
CA SER A 127 -8.77 11.55 -5.83
C SER A 127 -10.10 10.80 -5.93
N LEU A 128 -10.33 9.80 -5.08
CA LEU A 128 -11.62 9.11 -4.97
C LEU A 128 -12.68 9.95 -4.25
N GLY A 129 -12.27 10.98 -3.51
CA GLY A 129 -13.18 11.87 -2.77
C GLY A 129 -12.96 11.88 -1.26
N PHE A 130 -12.07 11.05 -0.70
CA PHE A 130 -11.78 11.08 0.74
C PHE A 130 -11.22 12.43 1.17
N ASN A 131 -11.68 12.95 2.30
CA ASN A 131 -11.11 14.14 2.90
C ASN A 131 -9.72 13.87 3.48
N TRP A 132 -8.77 14.81 3.35
CA TRP A 132 -7.43 14.67 3.91
C TRP A 132 -7.40 14.34 5.41
N LYS A 133 -8.29 14.95 6.19
CA LYS A 133 -8.41 14.69 7.63
C LYS A 133 -8.76 13.24 7.98
N ASN A 134 -9.35 12.51 7.02
CA ASN A 134 -9.80 11.13 7.16
C ASN A 134 -8.83 10.12 6.54
N ILE A 135 -7.78 10.60 5.85
CA ILE A 135 -6.75 9.73 5.25
C ILE A 135 -5.61 9.61 6.26
N LYS A 136 -5.33 8.40 6.67
CA LYS A 136 -4.17 8.04 7.47
C LYS A 136 -3.29 7.07 6.70
N SER A 137 -2.02 7.08 7.00
CA SER A 137 -1.10 6.06 6.50
C SER A 137 -0.12 5.65 7.57
N LEU A 138 0.37 4.41 7.47
CA LEU A 138 1.31 3.79 8.39
C LEU A 138 2.43 3.13 7.60
N ASP A 139 3.67 3.41 7.97
CA ASP A 139 4.83 2.71 7.42
C ASP A 139 5.93 2.63 8.49
N LEU A 140 6.82 1.65 8.37
CA LEU A 140 8.04 1.55 9.20
C LEU A 140 9.00 2.71 8.93
N ILE A 141 8.85 3.34 7.78
CA ILE A 141 9.78 4.32 7.25
C ILE A 141 8.99 5.44 6.58
N SER A 142 9.24 6.68 6.97
CA SER A 142 8.60 7.80 6.31
C SER A 142 9.47 9.06 6.28
N TYR A 143 9.33 9.78 5.18
CA TYR A 143 9.80 11.16 5.04
C TYR A 143 8.62 12.15 5.11
N SER A 144 7.40 11.63 5.01
CA SER A 144 6.18 12.44 4.95
C SER A 144 5.55 12.62 6.32
N SER A 145 5.13 13.84 6.62
CA SER A 145 4.31 14.13 7.79
C SER A 145 2.88 13.56 7.70
N LEU A 146 2.48 13.04 6.54
CA LEU A 146 1.18 12.40 6.31
C LEU A 146 1.18 10.91 6.68
N THR A 147 2.37 10.35 7.00
CA THR A 147 2.52 8.93 7.33
C THR A 147 2.96 8.80 8.78
N ASP A 148 2.15 8.11 9.57
CA ASP A 148 2.50 7.74 10.93
C ASP A 148 3.59 6.65 10.86
N LEU A 149 4.62 6.79 11.71
CA LEU A 149 5.64 5.76 11.86
C LEU A 149 5.14 4.68 12.80
N GLY A 150 5.17 3.44 12.37
CA GLY A 150 4.70 2.33 13.19
C GLY A 150 4.78 0.99 12.48
N ASP A 151 4.63 -0.07 13.27
CA ASP A 151 4.62 -1.44 12.81
C ASP A 151 3.18 -1.95 12.70
N ILE A 152 2.81 -2.47 11.53
CA ILE A 152 1.48 -3.02 11.29
C ILE A 152 1.22 -4.31 12.07
N HIS A 153 2.24 -4.96 12.61
CA HIS A 153 2.04 -6.12 13.48
C HIS A 153 1.44 -5.75 14.85
N ASN A 154 1.61 -4.48 15.27
CA ASN A 154 1.10 -3.97 16.54
C ASN A 154 1.02 -2.44 16.47
N THR A 155 -0.10 -1.91 16.03
CA THR A 155 -0.27 -0.46 15.87
C THR A 155 -0.75 0.20 17.17
N SER A 156 -0.51 1.50 17.27
CA SER A 156 -1.07 2.33 18.35
C SER A 156 -2.51 2.78 18.11
N TYR A 157 -3.13 2.39 16.99
CA TYR A 157 -4.52 2.74 16.71
C TYR A 157 -5.49 1.99 17.63
N SER A 158 -6.55 2.67 18.02
CA SER A 158 -7.65 2.05 18.79
C SER A 158 -8.42 1.04 17.94
N ASP A 159 -9.11 0.13 18.62
CA ASP A 159 -10.04 -0.79 17.95
C ASP A 159 -11.09 -0.01 17.14
N ASN A 160 -11.51 -0.58 16.03
CA ASN A 160 -12.59 0.00 15.20
C ASN A 160 -12.32 1.44 14.75
N SER A 161 -11.07 1.77 14.41
CA SER A 161 -10.65 3.13 14.05
C SER A 161 -10.96 3.50 12.60
N PHE A 162 -10.99 2.52 11.69
CA PHE A 162 -11.04 2.77 10.25
C PHE A 162 -12.24 2.10 9.58
N ASP A 163 -12.89 2.84 8.69
CA ASP A 163 -13.97 2.32 7.85
C ASP A 163 -13.40 1.51 6.67
N GLN A 164 -12.24 1.92 6.14
CA GLN A 164 -11.53 1.22 5.07
C GLN A 164 -10.05 1.06 5.43
N ILE A 165 -9.47 -0.08 5.06
CA ILE A 165 -8.03 -0.33 5.15
C ILE A 165 -7.53 -0.83 3.80
N VAL A 166 -6.46 -0.21 3.30
CA VAL A 166 -5.71 -0.66 2.13
C VAL A 166 -4.35 -1.15 2.59
N CYS A 167 -4.08 -2.45 2.43
CA CYS A 167 -2.81 -3.07 2.78
C CYS A 167 -2.13 -3.60 1.52
N GLY A 168 -1.28 -2.77 0.93
CA GLY A 168 -0.67 -3.03 -0.37
C GLY A 168 0.73 -3.62 -0.27
N TRP A 169 0.88 -4.92 -0.56
CA TRP A 169 2.17 -5.64 -0.67
C TRP A 169 3.03 -5.70 0.60
N VAL A 170 2.52 -5.28 1.74
CA VAL A 170 3.24 -5.30 3.03
C VAL A 170 3.36 -6.71 3.57
N LEU A 171 2.28 -7.50 3.50
CA LEU A 171 2.23 -8.86 4.05
C LEU A 171 3.31 -9.78 3.47
N THR A 172 3.77 -9.50 2.25
CA THR A 172 4.80 -10.28 1.57
C THR A 172 6.17 -10.16 2.25
N TYR A 173 6.36 -9.14 3.09
CA TYR A 173 7.62 -8.88 3.80
C TYR A 173 7.57 -9.27 5.28
N SER A 174 6.52 -9.96 5.69
CA SER A 174 6.35 -10.40 7.07
C SER A 174 6.56 -11.90 7.19
N ASN A 175 7.23 -12.32 8.25
CA ASN A 175 7.31 -13.71 8.67
C ASN A 175 6.07 -14.15 9.44
N LYS A 176 5.30 -13.20 9.97
CA LYS A 176 4.10 -13.41 10.79
C LYS A 176 2.90 -12.64 10.22
N PHE A 177 2.60 -12.87 8.95
CA PHE A 177 1.49 -12.17 8.28
C PHE A 177 0.15 -12.35 9.00
N GLU A 178 -0.05 -13.47 9.70
CA GLU A 178 -1.27 -13.71 10.47
C GLU A 178 -1.46 -12.71 11.60
N LYS A 179 -0.35 -12.23 12.21
CA LYS A 179 -0.39 -11.18 13.21
C LYS A 179 -0.86 -9.86 12.61
N ILE A 180 -0.40 -9.55 11.38
CA ILE A 180 -0.90 -8.40 10.63
C ILE A 180 -2.40 -8.54 10.36
N LEU A 181 -2.86 -9.71 9.88
CA LEU A 181 -4.28 -9.93 9.61
C LEU A 181 -5.14 -9.74 10.86
N THR A 182 -4.66 -10.22 12.02
CA THR A 182 -5.32 -10.02 13.31
C THR A 182 -5.41 -8.53 13.66
N GLU A 183 -4.34 -7.80 13.44
CA GLU A 183 -4.29 -6.37 13.71
C GLU A 183 -5.19 -5.57 12.76
N LEU A 184 -5.20 -5.89 11.46
CA LEU A 184 -6.12 -5.28 10.50
C LEU A 184 -7.58 -5.49 10.92
N LEU A 185 -7.91 -6.71 11.39
CA LEU A 185 -9.25 -7.00 11.88
C LEU A 185 -9.57 -6.21 13.16
N ARG A 186 -8.62 -6.01 14.06
CA ARG A 186 -8.81 -5.25 15.28
C ARG A 186 -9.15 -3.78 14.98
N ILE A 187 -8.38 -3.15 14.08
CA ILE A 187 -8.49 -1.70 13.82
C ILE A 187 -9.54 -1.32 12.79
N VAL A 188 -10.01 -2.26 11.94
CA VAL A 188 -11.15 -1.99 11.06
C VAL A 188 -12.45 -1.97 11.86
N LYS A 189 -13.42 -1.16 11.45
CA LYS A 189 -14.77 -1.13 12.06
C LYS A 189 -15.60 -2.37 11.67
N ASP A 190 -16.64 -2.64 12.44
CA ASP A 190 -17.71 -3.52 11.96
C ASP A 190 -18.27 -3.01 10.64
N LYS A 191 -18.53 -3.91 9.70
CA LYS A 191 -18.94 -3.63 8.31
C LYS A 191 -17.94 -2.79 7.51
N GLY A 192 -16.71 -2.63 8.01
CA GLY A 192 -15.64 -1.97 7.28
C GLY A 192 -15.05 -2.84 6.17
N LEU A 193 -14.27 -2.21 5.29
CA LEU A 193 -13.63 -2.87 4.14
C LEU A 193 -12.13 -3.05 4.38
N ILE A 194 -11.63 -4.22 4.02
CA ILE A 194 -10.18 -4.48 3.94
C ILE A 194 -9.84 -4.86 2.50
N SER A 195 -8.92 -4.11 1.89
CA SER A 195 -8.37 -4.40 0.57
C SER A 195 -6.90 -4.79 0.73
N ILE A 196 -6.56 -6.02 0.37
CA ILE A 196 -5.22 -6.60 0.54
C ILE A 196 -4.66 -6.99 -0.82
N GLY A 197 -3.40 -6.59 -1.06
CA GLY A 197 -2.62 -7.03 -2.21
C GLY A 197 -1.29 -7.61 -1.78
N PHE A 198 -0.92 -8.72 -2.38
CA PHE A 198 0.39 -9.35 -2.18
C PHE A 198 0.91 -9.95 -3.48
N THR A 199 2.18 -10.37 -3.48
CA THR A 199 2.78 -11.00 -4.64
C THR A 199 2.94 -12.49 -4.38
N TYR A 200 2.25 -13.31 -5.15
CA TYR A 200 2.55 -14.73 -5.24
C TYR A 200 3.86 -14.94 -6.00
N ILE A 201 4.75 -15.72 -5.44
CA ILE A 201 6.02 -16.11 -6.04
C ILE A 201 6.13 -17.62 -5.98
N PRO A 202 6.16 -18.32 -7.13
CA PRO A 202 6.37 -19.77 -7.16
C PRO A 202 7.66 -20.16 -6.45
N LYS A 203 7.67 -21.30 -5.76
CA LYS A 203 8.82 -21.79 -4.97
C LYS A 203 10.11 -21.87 -5.78
N ASP A 204 10.02 -22.24 -7.04
CA ASP A 204 11.18 -22.38 -7.94
C ASP A 204 11.84 -21.04 -8.29
N ILE A 205 11.10 -19.94 -8.14
CA ILE A 205 11.55 -18.58 -8.43
C ILE A 205 12.00 -17.85 -7.16
N ASP A 206 11.59 -18.33 -5.98
CA ASP A 206 11.82 -17.64 -4.69
C ASP A 206 13.20 -17.94 -4.09
N LYS A 207 14.25 -17.71 -4.89
CA LYS A 207 15.65 -17.98 -4.46
C LYS A 207 16.18 -16.95 -3.46
N LYS A 208 15.48 -15.84 -3.22
CA LYS A 208 15.95 -14.70 -2.42
C LYS A 208 15.23 -14.53 -1.07
N ARG A 209 14.15 -15.25 -0.83
CA ARG A 209 13.42 -15.17 0.42
C ARG A 209 13.84 -16.29 1.34
N ILE A 210 14.34 -15.91 2.48
CA ILE A 210 14.67 -16.85 3.55
C ILE A 210 13.51 -16.80 4.53
N TYR A 211 12.70 -17.85 4.49
CA TYR A 211 11.70 -18.09 5.54
C TYR A 211 12.37 -18.95 6.62
N ASP A 212 12.04 -18.68 7.88
CA ASP A 212 12.30 -19.66 8.93
C ASP A 212 11.61 -20.98 8.54
N LYS A 213 12.19 -22.12 8.96
CA LYS A 213 11.65 -23.46 8.64
C LYS A 213 10.20 -23.65 9.07
N ASN A 214 9.77 -22.88 10.08
CA ASN A 214 8.41 -22.92 10.62
C ASN A 214 7.49 -21.82 10.07
N THR A 215 7.98 -20.96 9.17
CA THR A 215 7.16 -19.85 8.63
C THR A 215 6.37 -20.32 7.43
N ILE A 216 5.07 -20.12 7.49
CA ILE A 216 4.17 -20.33 6.36
C ILE A 216 4.10 -19.03 5.56
N PRO A 217 4.59 -18.98 4.32
CA PRO A 217 4.52 -17.77 3.52
C PRO A 217 3.07 -17.48 3.09
N LEU A 218 2.72 -16.21 2.99
CA LEU A 218 1.48 -15.80 2.35
C LEU A 218 1.63 -15.97 0.83
N ASP A 219 0.96 -16.96 0.27
CA ASP A 219 1.02 -17.28 -1.16
C ASP A 219 -0.36 -17.39 -1.84
N SER A 220 -1.44 -17.44 -1.06
CA SER A 220 -2.81 -17.60 -1.54
C SER A 220 -3.79 -16.71 -0.78
N THR A 221 -4.83 -16.22 -1.46
CA THR A 221 -5.93 -15.51 -0.80
C THR A 221 -6.75 -16.41 0.13
N GLU A 222 -6.67 -17.72 -0.06
CA GLU A 222 -7.33 -18.70 0.85
C GLU A 222 -6.85 -18.58 2.29
N GLN A 223 -5.54 -18.31 2.50
CA GLN A 223 -4.99 -18.11 3.84
C GLN A 223 -5.62 -16.90 4.54
N ILE A 224 -5.94 -15.84 3.76
CA ILE A 224 -6.65 -14.66 4.28
C ILE A 224 -8.10 -15.01 4.59
N LEU A 225 -8.78 -15.70 3.67
CA LEU A 225 -10.17 -16.12 3.84
C LEU A 225 -10.32 -17.03 5.06
N GLU A 226 -9.42 -18.00 5.24
CA GLU A 226 -9.45 -18.90 6.39
C GLU A 226 -9.24 -18.14 7.72
N LYS A 227 -8.28 -17.20 7.73
CA LYS A 227 -8.03 -16.38 8.93
C LYS A 227 -9.22 -15.51 9.31
N PHE A 228 -9.95 -15.01 8.33
CA PHE A 228 -11.09 -14.11 8.54
C PHE A 228 -12.46 -14.81 8.50
N LYS A 229 -12.53 -16.13 8.28
CA LYS A 229 -13.78 -16.84 7.91
C LYS A 229 -15.00 -16.48 8.76
N ASN A 230 -14.82 -16.33 10.06
CA ASN A 230 -15.91 -15.99 10.98
C ASN A 230 -16.27 -14.49 10.96
N ASN A 231 -15.40 -13.68 10.38
CA ASN A 231 -15.49 -12.23 10.32
C ASN A 231 -15.71 -11.71 8.90
N ILE A 232 -16.02 -12.57 7.93
CA ILE A 232 -16.35 -12.14 6.57
C ILE A 232 -17.85 -11.98 6.44
N GLU A 233 -18.29 -10.76 6.08
CA GLU A 233 -19.66 -10.50 5.66
C GLU A 233 -19.81 -10.74 4.17
N HIS A 234 -18.89 -10.20 3.36
CA HIS A 234 -18.91 -10.30 1.90
C HIS A 234 -17.53 -10.20 1.28
N VAL A 235 -17.29 -10.90 0.18
CA VAL A 235 -16.08 -10.80 -0.65
C VAL A 235 -16.45 -10.11 -1.97
N TYR A 236 -16.02 -8.85 -2.14
CA TYR A 236 -16.29 -8.07 -3.35
C TYR A 236 -15.39 -8.44 -4.52
N PHE A 237 -14.15 -8.79 -4.23
CA PHE A 237 -13.17 -9.15 -5.24
C PHE A 237 -12.18 -10.17 -4.67
N ASN A 238 -11.88 -11.22 -5.44
CA ASN A 238 -10.87 -12.21 -5.08
C ASN A 238 -10.17 -12.71 -6.35
N PHE A 239 -8.93 -12.30 -6.53
CA PHE A 239 -8.04 -12.83 -7.55
C PHE A 239 -6.84 -13.51 -6.88
N ASP A 240 -6.83 -14.83 -6.89
CA ASP A 240 -5.73 -15.64 -6.37
C ASP A 240 -4.78 -16.03 -7.51
N ALA A 241 -3.59 -15.45 -7.48
CA ALA A 241 -2.58 -15.69 -8.50
C ALA A 241 -2.06 -17.13 -8.48
N LYS A 242 -1.98 -17.78 -7.31
CA LYS A 242 -1.54 -19.17 -7.17
C LYS A 242 -2.50 -20.13 -7.86
N LYS A 243 -3.81 -19.88 -7.75
CA LYS A 243 -4.82 -20.70 -8.43
C LYS A 243 -4.88 -20.46 -9.93
N ASN A 244 -4.76 -19.19 -10.35
CA ASN A 244 -4.96 -18.80 -11.73
C ASN A 244 -3.72 -18.98 -12.63
N ASP A 245 -2.52 -18.84 -12.06
CA ASP A 245 -1.26 -18.95 -12.80
C ASP A 245 -0.11 -19.41 -11.86
N PRO A 246 -0.10 -20.68 -11.42
CA PRO A 246 0.78 -21.18 -10.38
C PRO A 246 2.27 -21.15 -10.76
N LEU A 247 2.59 -21.06 -12.05
CA LEU A 247 3.96 -21.09 -12.55
C LEU A 247 4.60 -19.70 -12.68
N LYS A 248 3.80 -18.64 -12.53
CA LYS A 248 4.28 -17.27 -12.72
C LYS A 248 4.16 -16.42 -11.47
N LYS A 249 5.15 -15.54 -11.28
CA LYS A 249 5.08 -14.47 -10.30
C LYS A 249 3.99 -13.49 -10.69
N ARG A 250 2.94 -13.39 -9.88
CA ARG A 250 1.79 -12.50 -10.12
C ARG A 250 1.27 -11.88 -8.82
N HIS A 251 0.40 -10.89 -8.97
CA HIS A 251 -0.26 -10.24 -7.84
C HIS A 251 -1.58 -10.92 -7.53
N SER A 252 -1.79 -11.21 -6.25
CA SER A 252 -3.07 -11.61 -5.68
C SER A 252 -3.72 -10.39 -5.04
N ILE A 253 -5.04 -10.28 -5.14
CA ILE A 253 -5.84 -9.18 -4.62
C ILE A 253 -7.11 -9.73 -4.03
N ILE A 254 -7.45 -9.26 -2.82
CA ILE A 254 -8.73 -9.55 -2.19
C ILE A 254 -9.31 -8.27 -1.58
N ILE A 255 -10.62 -8.08 -1.75
CA ILE A 255 -11.38 -6.99 -1.14
C ILE A 255 -12.58 -7.61 -0.45
N LEU A 256 -12.67 -7.43 0.84
CA LEU A 256 -13.71 -8.02 1.67
C LEU A 256 -14.31 -7.01 2.64
N ARG A 257 -15.56 -7.25 2.99
CA ARG A 257 -16.27 -6.59 4.08
C ARG A 257 -16.24 -7.47 5.29
N VAL A 258 -15.90 -6.90 6.43
CA VAL A 258 -15.85 -7.64 7.69
C VAL A 258 -17.14 -7.47 8.47
N LYS A 259 -17.44 -8.46 9.32
CA LYS A 259 -18.42 -8.40 10.41
C LYS A 259 -17.71 -8.75 11.72
N LYS A 260 -18.13 -8.12 12.80
CA LYS A 260 -17.60 -8.39 14.15
C LYS A 260 -18.71 -8.85 15.08
#